data_cb2a34fd2fea8fddec4aec149892df85
#
_entry.id   cb2a34fd2fea8fddec4aec149892df85
#
_cell.length_a   1.000
_cell.length_b   1.000
_cell.length_c   1.000
_cell.angle_alpha   90.00
_cell.angle_beta   90.00
_cell.angle_gamma   90.00
#
_symmetry.space_group_name_H-M   'P 1'
#
loop_
_entity.id
_entity.type
_entity.pdbx_description
1 polymer ?
#
loop_
_entity_poly.entity_id
_entity_poly.type
_entity_poly.pdbx_seq_one_letter_code
_entity_poly.pdbx_strand_id
1 'polypeptide(L)'
;DGLPELAVGRIAVQTADDLRRVLSKVIAYETSRDFGDWRRRISFVGCPGNFGPMVDSLLEQASRKLTTQGIPPSYATVATYGHWRSPYCPDPRRFRDAALDQLNGGGLFWVYIGHGHCQVVDRLRTPDNQRYPILSTKDVPDLRCQVGHPIAIFLACYTGAFDFPVDSLSEQMLLAEGGPVAVYSSTRVTMPYAMTVMGGEMMNGYFLHRCATIGELVRDAKRNMVDGDRSDTTAKSMDTLALMVNKLSPDLRAERWEHVQMFHLFGDPSMKLPQPQEVEIESVGALSVGQKLVIRCRSPIEGACRVELVPPRDKLPIKPEPRPKFEPTEEVYSLLQTTYEKANDVVLVGEKLAVTPGPFTVSLSAPEAFVGTGHIRVYVEGRDSFAVGHEECQIERIVKP
;
A
#
# COMPACT_ATOMS: atom_id res chain seq x y z
N ASP A 1 -6.44 19.79 24.34
CA ASP A 1 -6.81 19.72 22.93
C ASP A 1 -7.08 18.29 22.47
N GLY A 2 -6.60 17.24 23.17
CA GLY A 2 -6.89 15.83 22.90
C GLY A 2 -6.09 15.20 21.73
N LEU A 3 -5.16 15.93 21.14
CA LEU A 3 -4.22 15.39 20.19
C LEU A 3 -3.06 14.66 20.90
N PRO A 4 -2.55 13.55 20.34
CA PRO A 4 -1.49 12.80 20.99
C PRO A 4 -0.17 13.59 21.01
N GLU A 5 0.42 13.76 22.20
CA GLU A 5 1.75 14.33 22.37
C GLU A 5 2.82 13.24 22.34
N LEU A 6 2.47 12.06 22.82
CA LEU A 6 3.35 10.90 22.88
C LEU A 6 2.94 9.83 21.86
N ALA A 7 3.91 9.06 21.41
CA ALA A 7 3.68 7.85 20.65
C ALA A 7 3.11 6.76 21.57
N VAL A 8 1.92 6.24 21.25
CA VAL A 8 1.23 5.23 22.04
C VAL A 8 0.88 4.04 21.16
N GLY A 9 1.17 2.84 21.65
CA GLY A 9 0.78 1.58 21.06
C GLY A 9 0.17 0.65 22.11
N ARG A 10 -0.64 -0.30 21.66
CA ARG A 10 -1.28 -1.31 22.50
C ARG A 10 -0.80 -2.69 22.10
N ILE A 11 -0.26 -3.43 23.03
CA ILE A 11 0.02 -4.86 22.88
C ILE A 11 -1.07 -5.62 23.65
N ALA A 12 -2.12 -6.01 22.92
CA ALA A 12 -3.27 -6.71 23.49
C ALA A 12 -2.93 -8.20 23.65
N VAL A 13 -2.47 -8.58 24.84
CA VAL A 13 -2.05 -9.95 25.19
C VAL A 13 -2.74 -10.42 26.45
N GLN A 14 -3.00 -11.71 26.54
CA GLN A 14 -3.62 -12.35 27.71
C GLN A 14 -2.58 -13.18 28.50
N THR A 15 -1.50 -13.60 27.86
CA THR A 15 -0.46 -14.44 28.46
C THR A 15 0.94 -13.88 28.24
N ALA A 16 1.89 -14.30 29.08
CA ALA A 16 3.30 -13.96 28.90
C ALA A 16 3.88 -14.54 27.60
N ASP A 17 3.33 -15.66 27.11
CA ASP A 17 3.78 -16.29 25.87
C ASP A 17 3.31 -15.49 24.65
N ASP A 18 2.12 -14.92 24.69
CA ASP A 18 1.64 -14.00 23.66
C ASP A 18 2.54 -12.77 23.58
N LEU A 19 2.87 -12.19 24.74
CA LEU A 19 3.79 -11.04 24.81
C LEU A 19 5.15 -11.39 24.21
N ARG A 20 5.75 -12.54 24.61
CA ARG A 20 7.03 -12.99 24.05
C ARG A 20 6.98 -13.13 22.54
N ARG A 21 5.88 -13.68 22.00
CA ARG A 21 5.66 -13.88 20.56
C ARG A 21 5.65 -12.55 19.81
N VAL A 22 4.89 -11.57 20.31
CA VAL A 22 4.84 -10.23 19.70
C VAL A 22 6.22 -9.56 19.76
N LEU A 23 6.87 -9.55 20.92
CA LEU A 23 8.19 -8.93 21.09
C LEU A 23 9.28 -9.61 20.26
N SER A 24 9.27 -10.94 20.18
CA SER A 24 10.21 -11.68 19.33
C SER A 24 10.05 -11.32 17.85
N LYS A 25 8.81 -11.11 17.37
CA LYS A 25 8.52 -10.66 16.02
C LYS A 25 9.04 -9.24 15.76
N VAL A 26 8.84 -8.32 16.70
CA VAL A 26 9.38 -6.93 16.60
C VAL A 26 10.91 -6.95 16.57
N ILE A 27 11.56 -7.69 17.49
CA ILE A 27 13.02 -7.81 17.53
C ILE A 27 13.55 -8.42 16.23
N ALA A 28 12.92 -9.49 15.72
CA ALA A 28 13.30 -10.11 14.46
C ALA A 28 13.16 -9.14 13.27
N TYR A 29 12.12 -8.33 13.25
CA TYR A 29 11.89 -7.30 12.22
C TYR A 29 13.00 -6.22 12.25
N GLU A 30 13.31 -5.68 13.43
CA GLU A 30 14.33 -4.63 13.58
C GLU A 30 15.77 -5.11 13.35
N THR A 31 16.07 -6.35 13.73
CA THR A 31 17.41 -6.94 13.59
C THR A 31 17.61 -7.69 12.27
N SER A 32 16.57 -7.77 11.45
CA SER A 32 16.64 -8.44 10.16
C SER A 32 17.70 -7.82 9.26
N ARG A 33 18.58 -8.66 8.73
CA ARG A 33 19.55 -8.32 7.67
C ARG A 33 19.07 -8.70 6.28
N ASP A 34 17.82 -9.09 6.16
CA ASP A 34 17.18 -9.25 4.86
C ASP A 34 16.71 -7.88 4.36
N PHE A 35 17.36 -7.41 3.32
CA PHE A 35 17.06 -6.15 2.64
C PHE A 35 16.43 -6.40 1.26
N GLY A 36 15.71 -7.50 1.11
CA GLY A 36 15.03 -7.89 -0.12
C GLY A 36 13.84 -7.02 -0.49
N ASP A 37 13.12 -7.43 -1.53
CA ASP A 37 12.02 -6.66 -2.16
C ASP A 37 10.89 -6.28 -1.22
N TRP A 38 10.69 -6.97 -0.12
CA TRP A 38 9.64 -6.67 0.83
C TRP A 38 9.75 -5.24 1.41
N ARG A 39 10.98 -4.71 1.54
CA ARG A 39 11.23 -3.36 2.07
C ARG A 39 10.71 -2.23 1.16
N ARG A 40 10.47 -2.52 -0.10
CA ARG A 40 9.88 -1.57 -1.05
C ARG A 40 8.46 -1.97 -1.50
N ARG A 41 7.88 -3.06 -0.97
CA ARG A 41 6.56 -3.56 -1.37
C ARG A 41 5.46 -2.97 -0.51
N ILE A 42 4.43 -2.46 -1.17
CA ILE A 42 3.21 -1.98 -0.53
C ILE A 42 2.03 -2.65 -1.21
N SER A 43 1.22 -3.33 -0.42
CA SER A 43 0.04 -4.04 -0.92
C SER A 43 -1.23 -3.31 -0.54
N PHE A 44 -2.13 -3.16 -1.50
CA PHE A 44 -3.46 -2.58 -1.32
C PHE A 44 -4.52 -3.62 -1.60
N VAL A 45 -5.41 -3.81 -0.64
CA VAL A 45 -6.61 -4.65 -0.76
C VAL A 45 -7.82 -3.80 -0.48
N GLY A 46 -8.82 -3.82 -1.36
CA GLY A 46 -10.01 -2.99 -1.16
C GLY A 46 -11.24 -3.55 -1.86
N CYS A 47 -12.38 -3.02 -1.43
CA CYS A 47 -13.66 -3.24 -2.08
C CYS A 47 -14.40 -1.92 -2.25
N PRO A 48 -15.31 -1.81 -3.27
CA PRO A 48 -16.22 -0.68 -3.33
C PRO A 48 -17.07 -0.62 -2.08
N GLY A 49 -17.20 0.59 -1.52
CA GLY A 49 -17.96 0.78 -0.29
C GLY A 49 -19.45 0.54 -0.43
N ASN A 50 -19.97 0.50 -1.67
CA ASN A 50 -21.41 0.42 -1.96
C ASN A 50 -22.23 1.51 -1.22
N PHE A 51 -21.61 2.66 -0.96
CA PHE A 51 -22.26 3.84 -0.39
C PHE A 51 -23.08 4.64 -1.43
N GLY A 52 -23.05 4.18 -2.67
CA GLY A 52 -23.65 4.82 -3.84
C GLY A 52 -22.61 5.42 -4.79
N PRO A 53 -22.98 5.66 -6.06
CA PRO A 53 -22.01 5.96 -7.13
C PRO A 53 -21.11 7.16 -6.87
N MET A 54 -21.63 8.19 -6.18
CA MET A 54 -20.87 9.41 -5.88
C MET A 54 -19.80 9.15 -4.81
N VAL A 55 -20.17 8.48 -3.70
CA VAL A 55 -19.23 8.15 -2.61
C VAL A 55 -18.20 7.13 -3.07
N ASP A 56 -18.62 6.12 -3.81
CA ASP A 56 -17.73 5.09 -4.33
C ASP A 56 -16.71 5.68 -5.33
N SER A 57 -17.13 6.64 -6.16
CA SER A 57 -16.23 7.40 -7.04
C SER A 57 -15.23 8.26 -6.24
N LEU A 58 -15.67 8.87 -5.15
CA LEU A 58 -14.79 9.61 -4.24
C LEU A 58 -13.71 8.69 -3.64
N LEU A 59 -14.12 7.55 -3.11
CA LEU A 59 -13.22 6.57 -2.52
C LEU A 59 -12.22 6.02 -3.55
N GLU A 60 -12.67 5.76 -4.76
CA GLU A 60 -11.79 5.32 -5.85
C GLU A 60 -10.76 6.40 -6.21
N GLN A 61 -11.19 7.66 -6.36
CA GLN A 61 -10.29 8.78 -6.63
C GLN A 61 -9.29 8.99 -5.47
N ALA A 62 -9.75 8.92 -4.23
CA ALA A 62 -8.91 9.04 -3.05
C ALA A 62 -7.88 7.91 -2.97
N SER A 63 -8.30 6.66 -3.19
CA SER A 63 -7.41 5.50 -3.21
C SER A 63 -6.39 5.59 -4.34
N ARG A 64 -6.83 5.99 -5.54
CA ARG A 64 -5.95 6.23 -6.69
C ARG A 64 -4.91 7.30 -6.37
N LYS A 65 -5.31 8.39 -5.74
CA LYS A 65 -4.42 9.48 -5.37
C LYS A 65 -3.41 9.06 -4.30
N LEU A 66 -3.85 8.33 -3.28
CA LEU A 66 -2.97 7.78 -2.26
C LEU A 66 -1.86 6.93 -2.90
N THR A 67 -2.21 6.08 -3.86
CA THR A 67 -1.25 5.20 -4.53
C THR A 67 -0.36 5.91 -5.54
N THR A 68 -0.85 6.97 -6.21
CA THR A 68 -0.10 7.64 -7.28
C THR A 68 0.75 8.81 -6.82
N GLN A 69 0.33 9.54 -5.79
CA GLN A 69 1.00 10.76 -5.33
C GLN A 69 1.66 10.62 -3.95
N GLY A 70 1.11 9.78 -3.07
CA GLY A 70 1.63 9.60 -1.72
C GLY A 70 2.82 8.65 -1.60
N ILE A 71 3.12 7.86 -2.66
CA ILE A 71 4.16 6.83 -2.63
C ILE A 71 5.17 7.09 -3.76
N PRO A 72 6.47 7.25 -3.46
CA PRO A 72 7.49 7.46 -4.49
C PRO A 72 7.54 6.31 -5.52
N PRO A 73 7.84 6.58 -6.80
CA PRO A 73 7.93 5.54 -7.85
C PRO A 73 8.94 4.43 -7.57
N SER A 74 9.95 4.67 -6.74
CA SER A 74 10.94 3.68 -6.27
C SER A 74 10.33 2.51 -5.51
N TYR A 75 9.12 2.66 -4.96
CA TYR A 75 8.41 1.60 -4.25
C TYR A 75 7.50 0.82 -5.19
N ALA A 76 7.41 -0.48 -4.96
CA ALA A 76 6.54 -1.38 -5.72
C ALA A 76 5.16 -1.48 -5.05
N THR A 77 4.11 -1.31 -5.82
CA THR A 77 2.73 -1.46 -5.33
C THR A 77 2.05 -2.66 -5.98
N VAL A 78 1.28 -3.40 -5.19
CA VAL A 78 0.40 -4.49 -5.65
C VAL A 78 -1.02 -4.12 -5.24
N ALA A 79 -1.98 -4.21 -6.15
CA ALA A 79 -3.37 -3.86 -5.89
C ALA A 79 -4.30 -5.06 -6.10
N THR A 80 -5.24 -5.26 -5.17
CA THR A 80 -6.33 -6.23 -5.27
C THR A 80 -7.63 -5.51 -4.95
N TYR A 81 -8.54 -5.39 -5.92
CA TYR A 81 -9.75 -4.59 -5.75
C TYR A 81 -11.01 -5.37 -6.11
N GLY A 82 -11.92 -5.47 -5.15
CA GLY A 82 -13.11 -6.30 -5.18
C GLY A 82 -14.26 -5.79 -6.05
N HIS A 83 -13.97 -5.31 -7.25
CA HIS A 83 -14.97 -4.96 -8.25
C HIS A 83 -14.66 -5.67 -9.56
N TRP A 84 -15.56 -6.53 -10.05
CA TRP A 84 -15.35 -7.42 -11.19
C TRP A 84 -14.94 -6.74 -12.51
N ARG A 85 -15.26 -5.44 -12.67
CA ARG A 85 -14.82 -4.65 -13.83
C ARG A 85 -13.41 -4.09 -13.67
N SER A 86 -12.88 -4.10 -12.47
CA SER A 86 -11.52 -3.62 -12.22
C SER A 86 -10.49 -4.57 -12.80
N PRO A 87 -9.44 -4.09 -13.47
CA PRO A 87 -8.32 -4.93 -13.89
C PRO A 87 -7.57 -5.54 -12.68
N TYR A 88 -7.72 -4.96 -11.50
CA TYR A 88 -7.13 -5.45 -10.25
C TYR A 88 -8.04 -6.43 -9.49
N CYS A 89 -9.12 -6.93 -10.12
CA CYS A 89 -9.95 -7.98 -9.55
C CYS A 89 -9.44 -9.34 -10.03
N PRO A 90 -8.94 -10.21 -9.13
CA PRO A 90 -8.61 -11.59 -9.48
C PRO A 90 -9.88 -12.40 -9.76
N ASP A 91 -9.74 -13.69 -10.05
CA ASP A 91 -10.87 -14.62 -9.95
C ASP A 91 -11.53 -14.44 -8.56
N PRO A 92 -12.83 -14.09 -8.48
CA PRO A 92 -13.50 -13.83 -7.20
C PRO A 92 -13.35 -14.97 -6.19
N ARG A 93 -13.27 -16.21 -6.64
CA ARG A 93 -13.09 -17.41 -5.81
C ARG A 93 -11.73 -17.46 -5.13
N ARG A 94 -10.73 -16.76 -5.69
CA ARG A 94 -9.34 -16.68 -5.21
C ARG A 94 -9.01 -15.33 -4.56
N PHE A 95 -10.00 -14.46 -4.36
CA PHE A 95 -9.76 -13.14 -3.79
C PHE A 95 -9.12 -13.21 -2.39
N ARG A 96 -9.65 -14.10 -1.53
CA ARG A 96 -9.09 -14.38 -0.21
C ARG A 96 -7.62 -14.81 -0.30
N ASP A 97 -7.33 -15.74 -1.20
CA ASP A 97 -5.97 -16.26 -1.36
C ASP A 97 -5.02 -15.16 -1.83
N ALA A 98 -5.44 -14.31 -2.76
CA ALA A 98 -4.64 -13.16 -3.20
C ALA A 98 -4.33 -12.18 -2.04
N ALA A 99 -5.29 -11.93 -1.14
CA ALA A 99 -5.08 -11.09 0.03
C ALA A 99 -4.10 -11.72 1.04
N LEU A 100 -4.21 -13.04 1.27
CA LEU A 100 -3.30 -13.80 2.13
C LEU A 100 -1.90 -13.93 1.52
N ASP A 101 -1.78 -14.15 0.22
CA ASP A 101 -0.49 -14.24 -0.48
C ASP A 101 0.28 -12.93 -0.36
N GLN A 102 -0.41 -11.78 -0.40
CA GLN A 102 0.22 -10.49 -0.16
C GLN A 102 0.74 -10.33 1.28
N LEU A 103 -0.02 -10.78 2.29
CA LEU A 103 0.42 -10.78 3.68
C LEU A 103 1.61 -11.74 3.88
N ASN A 104 1.51 -12.94 3.35
CA ASN A 104 2.50 -14.01 3.51
C ASN A 104 3.79 -13.75 2.72
N GLY A 105 3.69 -13.03 1.60
CA GLY A 105 4.84 -12.62 0.79
C GLY A 105 5.68 -11.53 1.41
N GLY A 106 5.24 -10.95 2.52
CA GLY A 106 5.90 -9.85 3.21
C GLY A 106 5.80 -8.52 2.47
N GLY A 107 6.03 -7.44 3.18
CA GLY A 107 5.98 -6.08 2.64
C GLY A 107 6.25 -5.03 3.71
N LEU A 108 6.44 -3.80 3.26
CA LEU A 108 6.54 -2.66 4.17
C LEU A 108 5.17 -2.35 4.78
N PHE A 109 4.18 -2.16 3.90
CA PHE A 109 2.79 -1.94 4.30
C PHE A 109 1.84 -2.89 3.57
N TRP A 110 0.83 -3.33 4.29
CA TRP A 110 -0.35 -3.97 3.74
C TRP A 110 -1.58 -3.14 4.16
N VAL A 111 -2.30 -2.58 3.20
CA VAL A 111 -3.36 -1.61 3.44
C VAL A 111 -4.69 -2.17 2.97
N TYR A 112 -5.64 -2.30 3.85
CA TYR A 112 -7.02 -2.62 3.52
C TYR A 112 -7.89 -1.36 3.54
N ILE A 113 -8.73 -1.18 2.51
CA ILE A 113 -9.67 -0.06 2.39
C ILE A 113 -11.06 -0.60 2.06
N GLY A 114 -12.04 -0.38 2.95
CA GLY A 114 -13.41 -0.86 2.74
C GLY A 114 -14.21 -0.98 4.02
N HIS A 115 -15.29 -1.76 3.97
CA HIS A 115 -16.06 -2.07 5.17
C HIS A 115 -15.31 -3.02 6.08
N GLY A 116 -15.56 -2.90 7.38
CA GLY A 116 -15.01 -3.78 8.40
C GLY A 116 -15.97 -3.99 9.56
N HIS A 117 -15.71 -5.05 10.29
CA HIS A 117 -16.33 -5.40 11.56
C HIS A 117 -15.26 -6.01 12.47
N CYS A 118 -15.57 -6.26 13.73
CA CYS A 118 -14.60 -6.76 14.72
C CYS A 118 -13.78 -7.96 14.22
N GLN A 119 -14.40 -8.93 13.54
CA GLN A 119 -13.76 -10.18 13.14
C GLN A 119 -13.66 -10.41 11.63
N VAL A 120 -14.16 -9.50 10.80
CA VAL A 120 -14.24 -9.71 9.36
C VAL A 120 -14.20 -8.37 8.63
N VAL A 121 -13.57 -8.35 7.46
CA VAL A 121 -13.72 -7.27 6.49
C VAL A 121 -14.82 -7.60 5.48
N ASP A 122 -15.03 -6.77 4.48
CA ASP A 122 -16.10 -6.90 3.50
C ASP A 122 -16.00 -8.23 2.70
N ARG A 123 -16.96 -8.42 1.80
CA ARG A 123 -17.02 -9.51 0.84
C ARG A 123 -17.14 -8.94 -0.56
N LEU A 124 -16.35 -9.46 -1.47
CA LEU A 124 -16.53 -9.17 -2.89
C LEU A 124 -17.91 -9.69 -3.35
N ARG A 125 -18.68 -8.83 -4.00
CA ARG A 125 -19.96 -9.19 -4.61
C ARG A 125 -19.86 -9.22 -6.13
N THR A 126 -20.38 -10.27 -6.70
CA THR A 126 -20.51 -10.42 -8.17
C THR A 126 -21.95 -10.18 -8.62
N PRO A 127 -22.20 -9.82 -9.89
CA PRO A 127 -23.54 -9.53 -10.39
C PRO A 127 -24.56 -10.69 -10.30
N ASP A 128 -24.09 -11.92 -10.17
CA ASP A 128 -24.91 -13.11 -9.89
C ASP A 128 -25.26 -13.28 -8.38
N ASN A 129 -25.03 -12.22 -7.58
CA ASN A 129 -25.26 -12.17 -6.13
C ASN A 129 -24.40 -13.12 -5.28
N GLN A 130 -23.37 -13.71 -5.84
CA GLN A 130 -22.40 -14.46 -5.03
C GLN A 130 -21.56 -13.50 -4.20
N ARG A 131 -21.11 -13.99 -3.04
CA ARG A 131 -20.28 -13.23 -2.08
C ARG A 131 -19.06 -14.04 -1.71
N TYR A 132 -17.89 -13.48 -1.97
CA TYR A 132 -16.61 -14.12 -1.71
C TYR A 132 -15.92 -13.44 -0.53
N PRO A 133 -15.41 -14.20 0.47
CA PRO A 133 -14.72 -13.62 1.61
C PRO A 133 -13.42 -12.95 1.15
N ILE A 134 -13.00 -11.92 1.88
CA ILE A 134 -11.71 -11.23 1.68
C ILE A 134 -10.74 -11.64 2.78
N LEU A 135 -11.09 -11.34 4.03
CA LEU A 135 -10.28 -11.66 5.21
C LEU A 135 -11.16 -11.67 6.46
N SER A 136 -10.88 -12.61 7.35
CA SER A 136 -11.55 -12.75 8.64
C SER A 136 -10.61 -13.38 9.68
N THR A 137 -11.03 -13.42 10.93
CA THR A 137 -10.29 -14.12 11.99
C THR A 137 -10.10 -15.61 11.71
N LYS A 138 -10.96 -16.24 10.88
CA LYS A 138 -10.81 -17.64 10.47
C LYS A 138 -9.60 -17.87 9.56
N ASP A 139 -9.09 -16.80 8.95
CA ASP A 139 -7.97 -16.85 8.02
C ASP A 139 -6.62 -16.58 8.71
N VAL A 140 -6.67 -16.13 9.97
CA VAL A 140 -5.47 -15.85 10.78
C VAL A 140 -4.53 -17.05 10.92
N PRO A 141 -5.03 -18.31 11.09
CA PRO A 141 -4.17 -19.49 11.10
C PRO A 141 -3.39 -19.76 9.80
N ASP A 142 -3.81 -19.14 8.67
CA ASP A 142 -3.13 -19.26 7.37
C ASP A 142 -2.05 -18.20 7.17
N LEU A 143 -1.86 -17.28 8.14
CA LEU A 143 -0.76 -16.31 8.14
C LEU A 143 0.55 -17.02 8.45
N ARG A 144 1.49 -16.94 7.51
CA ARG A 144 2.77 -17.65 7.54
C ARG A 144 3.93 -16.82 6.97
N CYS A 145 3.86 -15.50 7.10
CA CYS A 145 4.97 -14.63 6.72
C CYS A 145 6.22 -15.02 7.52
N GLN A 146 7.34 -15.19 6.85
CA GLN A 146 8.61 -15.56 7.48
C GLN A 146 9.58 -14.39 7.53
N VAL A 147 9.52 -13.52 6.54
CA VAL A 147 10.44 -12.38 6.39
C VAL A 147 9.65 -11.17 5.93
N GLY A 148 9.93 -10.02 6.56
CA GLY A 148 9.27 -8.78 6.19
C GLY A 148 7.81 -8.75 6.60
N HIS A 149 7.51 -9.17 7.84
CA HIS A 149 6.17 -9.03 8.42
C HIS A 149 5.63 -7.62 8.20
N PRO A 150 4.54 -7.44 7.42
CA PRO A 150 4.10 -6.10 7.06
C PRO A 150 3.53 -5.33 8.25
N ILE A 151 3.52 -4.01 8.15
CA ILE A 151 2.66 -3.17 8.97
C ILE A 151 1.28 -3.17 8.29
N ALA A 152 0.28 -3.75 8.95
CA ALA A 152 -1.08 -3.78 8.42
C ALA A 152 -1.84 -2.52 8.82
N ILE A 153 -2.49 -1.87 7.83
CA ILE A 153 -3.30 -0.68 8.04
C ILE A 153 -4.72 -0.98 7.57
N PHE A 154 -5.68 -0.92 8.49
CA PHE A 154 -7.09 -1.11 8.17
C PHE A 154 -7.82 0.23 8.17
N LEU A 155 -8.09 0.77 7.00
CA LEU A 155 -8.99 1.90 6.80
C LEU A 155 -10.42 1.37 6.69
N ALA A 156 -10.95 0.91 7.84
CA ALA A 156 -12.21 0.19 7.95
C ALA A 156 -12.79 0.27 9.37
N CYS A 157 -14.10 0.10 9.52
CA CYS A 157 -14.78 0.14 10.81
C CYS A 157 -14.41 -1.07 11.69
N TYR A 158 -14.31 -0.89 13.00
CA TYR A 158 -14.29 -1.91 14.05
C TYR A 158 -13.21 -2.98 13.98
N THR A 159 -12.33 -3.00 13.00
CA THR A 159 -11.33 -4.07 12.85
C THR A 159 -10.33 -4.16 14.00
N GLY A 160 -10.22 -3.11 14.82
CA GLY A 160 -9.43 -3.05 16.06
C GLY A 160 -10.29 -2.84 17.33
N ALA A 161 -11.53 -3.28 17.35
CA ALA A 161 -12.43 -3.09 18.49
C ALA A 161 -12.05 -4.03 19.66
N PHE A 162 -11.01 -3.66 20.40
CA PHE A 162 -10.43 -4.44 21.51
C PHE A 162 -11.31 -4.50 22.76
N ASP A 163 -12.39 -3.77 22.81
CA ASP A 163 -13.39 -3.76 23.88
C ASP A 163 -14.60 -4.65 23.56
N PHE A 164 -14.56 -5.40 22.47
CA PHE A 164 -15.56 -6.44 22.17
C PHE A 164 -15.35 -7.67 23.05
N PRO A 165 -16.40 -8.49 23.27
CA PRO A 165 -16.30 -9.73 24.06
C PRO A 165 -15.38 -10.80 23.46
N VAL A 166 -14.96 -10.61 22.22
CA VAL A 166 -14.07 -11.50 21.46
C VAL A 166 -12.94 -10.68 20.84
N ASP A 167 -11.77 -11.30 20.69
CA ASP A 167 -10.62 -10.65 20.09
C ASP A 167 -10.93 -10.18 18.67
N SER A 168 -10.57 -8.94 18.39
CA SER A 168 -10.70 -8.32 17.06
C SER A 168 -9.74 -8.95 16.05
N LEU A 169 -10.02 -8.73 14.77
CA LEU A 169 -9.15 -9.15 13.68
C LEU A 169 -7.71 -8.63 13.87
N SER A 170 -7.57 -7.36 14.28
CA SER A 170 -6.25 -6.74 14.51
C SER A 170 -5.49 -7.39 15.65
N GLU A 171 -6.15 -7.72 16.75
CA GLU A 171 -5.53 -8.41 17.89
C GLU A 171 -5.05 -9.80 17.47
N GLN A 172 -5.91 -10.59 16.84
CA GLN A 172 -5.56 -11.94 16.40
C GLN A 172 -4.43 -11.93 15.35
N MET A 173 -4.45 -10.99 14.40
CA MET A 173 -3.37 -10.85 13.41
C MET A 173 -2.03 -10.46 14.06
N LEU A 174 -2.04 -9.56 15.05
CA LEU A 174 -0.83 -9.20 15.79
C LEU A 174 -0.26 -10.39 16.56
N LEU A 175 -1.13 -11.23 17.15
CA LEU A 175 -0.72 -12.39 17.94
C LEU A 175 -0.25 -13.57 17.08
N ALA A 176 -0.66 -13.65 15.83
CA ALA A 176 -0.21 -14.70 14.91
C ALA A 176 1.30 -14.62 14.64
N GLU A 177 1.99 -15.75 14.70
CA GLU A 177 3.43 -15.83 14.45
C GLU A 177 3.78 -15.31 13.05
N GLY A 178 3.08 -15.77 12.01
CA GLY A 178 3.23 -15.30 10.63
C GLY A 178 2.40 -14.07 10.29
N GLY A 179 1.83 -13.38 11.29
CA GLY A 179 1.03 -12.18 11.10
C GLY A 179 1.86 -10.89 10.99
N PRO A 180 1.20 -9.72 10.82
CA PRO A 180 1.84 -8.41 10.78
C PRO A 180 2.67 -8.13 12.03
N VAL A 181 3.72 -7.31 11.88
CA VAL A 181 4.55 -6.87 13.01
C VAL A 181 3.86 -5.78 13.84
N ALA A 182 2.99 -5.01 13.21
CA ALA A 182 2.11 -4.03 13.83
C ALA A 182 0.82 -3.90 13.03
N VAL A 183 -0.27 -3.50 13.68
CA VAL A 183 -1.56 -3.25 13.04
C VAL A 183 -2.08 -1.87 13.44
N TYR A 184 -2.47 -1.05 12.47
CA TYR A 184 -3.13 0.22 12.70
C TYR A 184 -4.58 0.15 12.22
N SER A 185 -5.54 0.33 13.13
CA SER A 185 -6.95 0.06 12.83
C SER A 185 -7.91 0.82 13.74
N SER A 186 -9.17 0.91 13.33
CA SER A 186 -10.21 1.61 14.08
C SER A 186 -10.98 0.68 15.02
N THR A 187 -11.38 1.25 16.17
CA THR A 187 -12.22 0.62 17.17
C THR A 187 -13.71 0.91 17.02
N ARG A 188 -14.09 1.83 16.13
CA ARG A 188 -15.48 2.30 15.94
C ARG A 188 -15.84 2.44 14.46
N VAL A 189 -17.06 2.90 14.20
CA VAL A 189 -17.48 3.27 12.84
C VAL A 189 -16.62 4.43 12.34
N THR A 190 -16.13 4.30 11.12
CA THR A 190 -15.29 5.29 10.46
C THR A 190 -15.92 5.79 9.18
N MET A 191 -15.59 7.02 8.83
CA MET A 191 -16.11 7.69 7.64
C MET A 191 -15.04 7.73 6.54
N PRO A 192 -15.43 7.55 5.28
CA PRO A 192 -14.52 7.46 4.14
C PRO A 192 -13.56 8.63 3.99
N TYR A 193 -14.04 9.85 4.20
CA TYR A 193 -13.22 11.06 4.07
C TYR A 193 -12.07 11.06 5.09
N ALA A 194 -12.38 10.93 6.38
CA ALA A 194 -11.36 10.96 7.42
C ALA A 194 -10.40 9.78 7.32
N MET A 195 -10.87 8.59 6.92
CA MET A 195 -10.00 7.43 6.63
C MET A 195 -9.01 7.75 5.51
N THR A 196 -9.45 8.42 4.45
CA THR A 196 -8.56 8.79 3.34
C THR A 196 -7.50 9.80 3.77
N VAL A 197 -7.89 10.79 4.59
CA VAL A 197 -6.92 11.75 5.15
C VAL A 197 -5.90 11.03 6.03
N MET A 198 -6.36 10.15 6.94
CA MET A 198 -5.50 9.35 7.80
C MET A 198 -4.50 8.50 7.01
N GLY A 199 -4.98 7.79 5.99
CA GLY A 199 -4.11 6.99 5.12
C GLY A 199 -3.06 7.85 4.40
N GLY A 200 -3.46 9.03 3.93
CA GLY A 200 -2.54 9.99 3.32
C GLY A 200 -1.45 10.46 4.29
N GLU A 201 -1.83 10.84 5.50
CA GLU A 201 -0.86 11.30 6.51
C GLU A 201 0.07 10.16 6.98
N MET A 202 -0.40 8.92 7.02
CA MET A 202 0.47 7.76 7.26
C MET A 202 1.52 7.59 6.17
N MET A 203 1.15 7.75 4.90
CA MET A 203 2.11 7.69 3.79
C MET A 203 3.07 8.87 3.81
N ASN A 204 2.57 10.11 4.03
CA ASN A 204 3.40 11.30 4.16
C ASN A 204 4.42 11.15 5.31
N GLY A 205 4.00 10.64 6.47
CA GLY A 205 4.88 10.41 7.60
C GLY A 205 6.06 9.49 7.28
N TYR A 206 5.80 8.41 6.55
CA TYR A 206 6.87 7.48 6.16
C TYR A 206 7.74 8.02 5.01
N PHE A 207 7.11 8.46 3.90
CA PHE A 207 7.82 8.77 2.66
C PHE A 207 8.40 10.18 2.62
N LEU A 208 7.68 11.16 3.19
CA LEU A 208 8.07 12.57 3.15
C LEU A 208 8.80 12.99 4.43
N HIS A 209 8.22 12.70 5.60
CA HIS A 209 8.78 13.12 6.88
C HIS A 209 9.79 12.12 7.47
N ARG A 210 9.88 10.91 6.91
CA ARG A 210 10.85 9.87 7.29
C ARG A 210 10.84 9.57 8.78
N CYS A 211 9.65 9.45 9.38
CA CYS A 211 9.50 9.12 10.79
C CYS A 211 10.35 7.90 11.17
N ALA A 212 11.04 7.96 12.27
CA ALA A 212 12.00 6.94 12.68
C ALA A 212 11.31 5.70 13.27
N THR A 213 10.15 5.89 13.94
CA THR A 213 9.38 4.80 14.55
C THR A 213 7.93 4.78 14.08
N ILE A 214 7.30 3.62 14.22
CA ILE A 214 5.86 3.49 13.90
C ILE A 214 5.00 4.36 14.81
N GLY A 215 5.41 4.56 16.05
CA GLY A 215 4.68 5.41 16.99
C GLY A 215 4.77 6.89 16.64
N GLU A 216 5.94 7.39 16.19
CA GLU A 216 6.09 8.74 15.64
C GLU A 216 5.21 8.91 14.40
N LEU A 217 5.25 7.95 13.48
CA LEU A 217 4.42 7.95 12.28
C LEU A 217 2.93 8.10 12.62
N VAL A 218 2.42 7.29 13.55
CA VAL A 218 1.01 7.34 13.97
C VAL A 218 0.67 8.64 14.70
N ARG A 219 1.54 9.09 15.63
CA ARG A 219 1.35 10.36 16.37
C ARG A 219 1.23 11.53 15.40
N ASP A 220 2.19 11.63 14.48
CA ASP A 220 2.28 12.77 13.57
C ASP A 220 1.18 12.73 12.51
N ALA A 221 0.81 11.55 11.99
CA ALA A 221 -0.35 11.40 11.12
C ALA A 221 -1.64 11.85 11.80
N LYS A 222 -1.87 11.48 13.06
CA LYS A 222 -3.03 11.93 13.85
C LYS A 222 -3.05 13.45 14.06
N ARG A 223 -1.92 14.06 14.35
CA ARG A 223 -1.81 15.51 14.51
C ARG A 223 -2.06 16.23 13.19
N ASN A 224 -1.38 15.81 12.13
CA ASN A 224 -1.45 16.44 10.82
C ASN A 224 -2.83 16.35 10.19
N MET A 225 -3.59 15.26 10.40
CA MET A 225 -4.93 15.16 9.84
C MET A 225 -5.90 16.20 10.42
N VAL A 226 -5.62 16.75 11.62
CA VAL A 226 -6.47 17.77 12.27
C VAL A 226 -5.91 19.17 12.09
N ASP A 227 -4.62 19.37 12.37
CA ASP A 227 -3.94 20.65 12.42
C ASP A 227 -2.99 20.90 11.25
N GLY A 228 -2.77 19.92 10.37
CA GLY A 228 -1.92 20.04 9.20
C GLY A 228 -2.45 21.07 8.17
N ASP A 229 -1.53 21.60 7.37
CA ASP A 229 -1.88 22.50 6.27
C ASP A 229 -2.66 21.75 5.18
N ARG A 230 -3.86 22.22 4.90
CA ARG A 230 -4.74 21.68 3.86
C ARG A 230 -5.00 22.72 2.76
N SER A 231 -4.06 23.65 2.59
CA SER A 231 -4.18 24.73 1.60
C SER A 231 -3.89 24.27 0.16
N ASP A 232 -3.28 23.10 -0.03
CA ASP A 232 -2.96 22.58 -1.36
C ASP A 232 -4.23 22.22 -2.15
N THR A 233 -4.12 22.24 -3.47
CA THR A 233 -5.22 21.98 -4.42
C THR A 233 -5.87 20.61 -4.20
N THR A 234 -5.09 19.65 -3.76
CA THR A 234 -5.49 18.27 -3.52
C THR A 234 -6.38 18.16 -2.31
N ALA A 235 -5.91 18.67 -1.17
CA ALA A 235 -6.67 18.67 0.07
C ALA A 235 -7.99 19.44 -0.11
N LYS A 236 -7.95 20.63 -0.75
CA LYS A 236 -9.14 21.41 -1.07
C LYS A 236 -10.14 20.68 -1.94
N SER A 237 -9.68 19.96 -2.97
CA SER A 237 -10.56 19.17 -3.83
C SER A 237 -11.23 18.03 -3.06
N MET A 238 -10.48 17.34 -2.20
CA MET A 238 -11.03 16.29 -1.34
C MET A 238 -12.04 16.85 -0.33
N ASP A 239 -11.73 17.97 0.32
CA ASP A 239 -12.61 18.60 1.28
C ASP A 239 -13.91 19.07 0.60
N THR A 240 -13.81 19.68 -0.59
CA THR A 240 -14.98 20.11 -1.37
C THR A 240 -15.86 18.91 -1.74
N LEU A 241 -15.26 17.83 -2.20
CA LEU A 241 -16.00 16.62 -2.59
C LEU A 241 -16.64 15.94 -1.37
N ALA A 242 -15.94 15.91 -0.24
CA ALA A 242 -16.49 15.40 1.02
C ALA A 242 -17.71 16.19 1.49
N LEU A 243 -17.68 17.53 1.41
CA LEU A 243 -18.83 18.39 1.74
C LEU A 243 -20.02 18.16 0.81
N MET A 244 -19.80 17.86 -0.46
CA MET A 244 -20.90 17.55 -1.39
C MET A 244 -21.59 16.23 -1.07
N VAL A 245 -20.83 15.26 -0.57
CA VAL A 245 -21.32 13.90 -0.27
C VAL A 245 -21.90 13.82 1.14
N ASN A 246 -21.21 14.43 2.11
CA ASN A 246 -21.57 14.33 3.53
C ASN A 246 -22.51 15.45 3.96
N LYS A 247 -23.78 15.35 3.60
CA LYS A 247 -24.81 16.31 4.00
C LYS A 247 -25.13 16.28 5.51
N LEU A 248 -24.73 15.24 6.22
CA LEU A 248 -25.08 15.01 7.63
C LEU A 248 -24.03 15.58 8.60
N SER A 249 -22.78 15.76 8.16
CA SER A 249 -21.70 16.33 8.97
C SER A 249 -20.90 17.33 8.13
N PRO A 250 -21.27 18.61 8.14
CA PRO A 250 -20.55 19.65 7.38
C PRO A 250 -19.21 20.04 8.03
N ASP A 251 -18.93 19.62 9.26
CA ASP A 251 -17.68 19.90 9.96
C ASP A 251 -16.64 18.79 9.72
N LEU A 252 -15.91 18.95 8.64
CA LEU A 252 -14.84 18.00 8.26
C LEU A 252 -13.69 17.97 9.28
N ARG A 253 -13.46 19.07 10.03
CA ARG A 253 -12.42 19.08 11.06
C ARG A 253 -12.86 18.26 12.27
N ALA A 254 -14.12 18.37 12.67
CA ALA A 254 -14.68 17.54 13.74
C ALA A 254 -14.65 16.06 13.36
N GLU A 255 -15.00 15.71 12.10
CA GLU A 255 -14.91 14.32 11.62
C GLU A 255 -13.47 13.77 11.70
N ARG A 256 -12.47 14.55 11.25
CA ARG A 256 -11.07 14.17 11.38
C ARG A 256 -10.65 13.99 12.84
N TRP A 257 -11.05 14.91 13.71
CA TRP A 257 -10.73 14.86 15.14
C TRP A 257 -11.33 13.63 15.84
N GLU A 258 -12.57 13.28 15.50
CA GLU A 258 -13.19 12.03 15.97
C GLU A 258 -12.37 10.79 15.58
N HIS A 259 -11.86 10.75 14.34
CA HIS A 259 -11.06 9.63 13.83
C HIS A 259 -9.69 9.51 14.52
N VAL A 260 -9.11 10.61 15.00
CA VAL A 260 -7.90 10.56 15.84
C VAL A 260 -8.11 9.66 17.06
N GLN A 261 -9.30 9.68 17.65
CA GLN A 261 -9.61 8.89 18.84
C GLN A 261 -9.98 7.45 18.53
N MET A 262 -10.52 7.19 17.37
CA MET A 262 -11.00 5.87 16.96
C MET A 262 -9.88 4.93 16.50
N PHE A 263 -8.82 5.48 15.90
CA PHE A 263 -7.72 4.68 15.37
C PHE A 263 -6.64 4.41 16.42
N HIS A 264 -6.18 3.17 16.48
CA HIS A 264 -5.16 2.73 17.44
C HIS A 264 -4.06 1.91 16.75
N LEU A 265 -2.83 2.08 17.27
CA LEU A 265 -1.71 1.23 16.94
C LEU A 265 -1.73 0.00 17.85
N PHE A 266 -1.84 -1.17 17.26
CA PHE A 266 -1.60 -2.46 17.90
C PHE A 266 -0.16 -2.88 17.59
N GLY A 267 0.71 -2.87 18.60
CA GLY A 267 2.14 -3.14 18.48
C GLY A 267 2.98 -2.24 19.36
N ASP A 268 4.30 -2.37 19.24
CA ASP A 268 5.28 -1.56 19.95
C ASP A 268 5.46 -0.20 19.25
N PRO A 269 5.12 0.93 19.88
CA PRO A 269 5.28 2.26 19.27
C PRO A 269 6.75 2.66 19.07
N SER A 270 7.69 2.03 19.78
CA SER A 270 9.13 2.28 19.62
C SER A 270 9.76 1.53 18.45
N MET A 271 9.01 0.61 17.81
CA MET A 271 9.51 -0.16 16.67
C MET A 271 10.01 0.76 15.55
N LYS A 272 11.27 0.55 15.17
CA LYS A 272 11.94 1.33 14.12
C LYS A 272 11.40 1.01 12.74
N LEU A 273 11.24 2.05 11.95
CA LEU A 273 10.86 1.94 10.54
C LEU A 273 12.11 1.89 9.66
N PRO A 274 12.21 0.91 8.76
CA PRO A 274 13.34 0.81 7.84
C PRO A 274 13.29 1.99 6.85
N GLN A 275 14.36 2.81 6.84
CA GLN A 275 14.49 3.92 5.91
C GLN A 275 15.63 3.65 4.93
N PRO A 276 15.40 3.84 3.61
CA PRO A 276 16.42 3.64 2.58
C PRO A 276 17.44 4.77 2.57
N GLN A 277 18.64 4.45 2.06
CA GLN A 277 19.54 5.47 1.52
C GLN A 277 19.08 5.87 0.10
N GLU A 278 19.56 7.01 -0.39
CA GLU A 278 19.17 7.52 -1.70
C GLU A 278 20.18 7.10 -2.78
N VAL A 279 19.67 6.53 -3.87
CA VAL A 279 20.42 6.36 -5.11
C VAL A 279 20.19 7.58 -5.98
N GLU A 280 21.25 8.31 -6.26
CA GLU A 280 21.19 9.43 -7.22
C GLU A 280 21.08 8.88 -8.65
N ILE A 281 20.15 9.44 -9.44
CA ILE A 281 19.98 9.11 -10.85
C ILE A 281 20.16 10.43 -11.63
N GLU A 282 21.07 10.44 -12.61
CA GLU A 282 21.17 11.59 -13.50
C GLU A 282 19.91 11.68 -14.35
N SER A 283 19.46 12.92 -14.61
CA SER A 283 18.27 13.18 -15.43
C SER A 283 18.33 12.41 -16.74
N VAL A 284 17.24 11.72 -17.03
CA VAL A 284 17.10 10.88 -18.22
C VAL A 284 16.29 11.63 -19.25
N GLY A 285 16.93 11.99 -20.37
CA GLY A 285 16.28 12.71 -21.47
C GLY A 285 15.18 11.87 -22.16
N ALA A 286 14.51 12.49 -23.14
CA ALA A 286 13.55 11.82 -23.99
C ALA A 286 14.20 10.70 -24.82
N LEU A 287 13.50 9.59 -24.96
CA LEU A 287 13.96 8.37 -25.60
C LEU A 287 13.03 7.98 -26.71
N SER A 288 13.60 7.48 -27.79
CA SER A 288 12.82 6.86 -28.84
C SER A 288 12.64 5.37 -28.59
N VAL A 289 11.44 4.86 -28.90
CA VAL A 289 11.12 3.43 -28.86
C VAL A 289 12.19 2.59 -29.56
N GLY A 290 12.62 1.49 -28.94
CA GLY A 290 13.66 0.59 -29.47
C GLY A 290 15.10 1.08 -29.29
N GLN A 291 15.34 2.30 -28.81
CA GLN A 291 16.67 2.78 -28.48
C GLN A 291 17.12 2.27 -27.10
N LYS A 292 18.46 2.16 -26.95
CA LYS A 292 19.07 1.88 -25.64
C LYS A 292 19.09 3.14 -24.81
N LEU A 293 18.47 3.05 -23.65
CA LEU A 293 18.54 4.03 -22.58
C LEU A 293 19.80 3.77 -21.75
N VAL A 294 20.70 4.71 -21.74
CA VAL A 294 21.88 4.70 -20.87
C VAL A 294 21.55 5.52 -19.62
N ILE A 295 21.46 4.84 -18.48
CA ILE A 295 21.12 5.45 -17.19
C ILE A 295 22.39 5.53 -16.37
N ARG A 296 22.75 6.71 -15.91
CA ARG A 296 23.87 6.95 -15.00
C ARG A 296 23.34 7.15 -13.60
N CYS A 297 23.89 6.38 -12.68
CA CYS A 297 23.50 6.38 -11.29
C CYS A 297 24.72 6.47 -10.37
N ARG A 298 24.46 6.85 -9.12
CA ARG A 298 25.44 6.74 -8.02
C ARG A 298 24.81 6.00 -6.88
N SER A 299 25.41 4.85 -6.50
CA SER A 299 24.97 4.08 -5.34
C SER A 299 25.72 4.54 -4.09
N PRO A 300 25.03 4.71 -2.95
CA PRO A 300 25.68 4.96 -1.66
C PRO A 300 26.24 3.68 -1.01
N ILE A 301 25.80 2.51 -1.46
CA ILE A 301 26.13 1.20 -0.88
C ILE A 301 26.53 0.19 -1.94
N GLU A 302 27.24 -0.86 -1.53
CA GLU A 302 27.44 -2.07 -2.34
C GLU A 302 26.23 -3.00 -2.25
N GLY A 303 25.95 -3.77 -3.29
CA GLY A 303 24.91 -4.77 -3.26
C GLY A 303 24.39 -5.22 -4.62
N ALA A 304 23.32 -6.03 -4.56
CA ALA A 304 22.57 -6.45 -5.74
C ALA A 304 21.61 -5.31 -6.15
N CYS A 305 21.85 -4.77 -7.33
CA CYS A 305 21.07 -3.66 -7.87
C CYS A 305 20.06 -4.15 -8.89
N ARG A 306 18.86 -3.61 -8.83
CA ARG A 306 17.81 -3.74 -9.85
C ARG A 306 17.44 -2.36 -10.38
N VAL A 307 17.51 -2.23 -11.69
CA VAL A 307 17.09 -1.01 -12.41
C VAL A 307 15.93 -1.39 -13.31
N GLU A 308 14.80 -0.73 -13.15
CA GLU A 308 13.55 -1.10 -13.80
C GLU A 308 12.91 0.15 -14.41
N LEU A 309 12.33 -0.01 -15.60
CA LEU A 309 11.42 0.96 -16.20
C LEU A 309 9.98 0.54 -15.91
N VAL A 310 9.20 1.43 -15.35
CA VAL A 310 7.80 1.19 -15.00
C VAL A 310 6.90 2.32 -15.51
N PRO A 311 5.61 2.07 -15.85
CA PRO A 311 4.67 3.12 -16.16
C PRO A 311 4.29 3.91 -14.89
N PRO A 312 3.71 5.12 -15.00
CA PRO A 312 3.02 5.77 -13.89
C PRO A 312 1.92 4.87 -13.34
N ARG A 313 1.70 4.92 -12.03
CA ARG A 313 0.73 4.02 -11.35
C ARG A 313 -0.72 4.22 -11.75
N ASP A 314 -1.06 5.35 -12.34
CA ASP A 314 -2.39 5.62 -12.92
C ASP A 314 -2.58 5.00 -14.32
N LYS A 315 -1.51 4.47 -14.89
CA LYS A 315 -1.52 3.78 -16.19
C LYS A 315 -1.28 2.28 -16.02
N LEU A 316 -2.14 1.50 -16.65
CA LEU A 316 -1.94 0.06 -16.71
C LEU A 316 -0.82 -0.30 -17.69
N PRO A 317 0.00 -1.33 -17.39
CA PRO A 317 1.01 -1.83 -18.32
C PRO A 317 0.37 -2.54 -19.54
N ILE A 318 -0.92 -2.82 -19.45
CA ILE A 318 -1.71 -3.50 -20.47
C ILE A 318 -2.96 -2.68 -20.82
N LYS A 319 -3.54 -2.98 -22.00
CA LYS A 319 -4.89 -2.56 -22.35
C LYS A 319 -5.85 -3.72 -22.01
N PRO A 320 -6.60 -3.63 -20.91
CA PRO A 320 -7.51 -4.72 -20.54
C PRO A 320 -8.64 -4.87 -21.57
N GLU A 321 -9.09 -6.09 -21.77
CA GLU A 321 -10.26 -6.35 -22.61
C GLU A 321 -11.52 -5.76 -21.94
N PRO A 322 -12.46 -5.17 -22.73
CA PRO A 322 -13.73 -4.70 -22.23
C PRO A 322 -14.53 -5.83 -21.58
N ARG A 323 -15.13 -5.54 -20.42
CA ARG A 323 -15.97 -6.49 -19.67
C ARG A 323 -17.42 -5.99 -19.63
N PRO A 324 -18.21 -6.17 -20.72
CA PRO A 324 -19.55 -5.59 -20.80
C PRO A 324 -20.55 -6.30 -19.89
N LYS A 325 -20.38 -7.61 -19.67
CA LYS A 325 -21.26 -8.47 -18.87
C LYS A 325 -20.45 -9.42 -18.02
N PHE A 326 -20.92 -9.69 -16.83
CA PHE A 326 -20.38 -10.74 -15.97
C PHE A 326 -21.14 -12.05 -16.25
N GLU A 327 -20.40 -13.10 -16.50
CA GLU A 327 -20.91 -14.47 -16.63
C GLU A 327 -20.04 -15.38 -15.73
N PRO A 328 -20.64 -16.19 -14.86
CA PRO A 328 -19.89 -17.05 -13.94
C PRO A 328 -19.39 -18.32 -14.65
N THR A 329 -18.52 -18.15 -15.66
CA THR A 329 -17.89 -19.23 -16.42
C THR A 329 -16.39 -19.30 -16.14
N GLU A 330 -15.79 -20.47 -16.38
CA GLU A 330 -14.34 -20.66 -16.18
C GLU A 330 -13.51 -19.74 -17.09
N GLU A 331 -14.00 -19.43 -18.28
CA GLU A 331 -13.35 -18.50 -19.20
C GLU A 331 -13.30 -17.10 -18.61
N VAL A 332 -14.40 -16.61 -18.03
CA VAL A 332 -14.46 -15.29 -17.40
C VAL A 332 -13.58 -15.25 -16.15
N TYR A 333 -13.61 -16.28 -15.31
CA TYR A 333 -12.76 -16.37 -14.14
C TYR A 333 -11.27 -16.41 -14.50
N SER A 334 -10.90 -17.17 -15.50
CA SER A 334 -9.52 -17.22 -16.02
C SER A 334 -9.07 -15.88 -16.60
N LEU A 335 -9.96 -15.19 -17.34
CA LEU A 335 -9.69 -13.85 -17.87
C LEU A 335 -9.49 -12.82 -16.73
N LEU A 336 -10.30 -12.88 -15.69
CA LEU A 336 -10.14 -12.03 -14.49
C LEU A 336 -8.77 -12.25 -13.86
N GLN A 337 -8.40 -13.51 -13.61
CA GLN A 337 -7.13 -13.87 -13.01
C GLN A 337 -5.93 -13.42 -13.85
N THR A 338 -5.94 -13.74 -15.15
CA THR A 338 -4.86 -13.36 -16.07
C THR A 338 -4.71 -11.84 -16.18
N THR A 339 -5.83 -11.11 -16.19
CA THR A 339 -5.80 -9.65 -16.22
C THR A 339 -5.24 -9.08 -14.92
N TYR A 340 -5.64 -9.64 -13.78
CA TYR A 340 -5.11 -9.26 -12.45
C TYR A 340 -3.59 -9.42 -12.37
N GLU A 341 -3.08 -10.57 -12.80
CA GLU A 341 -1.64 -10.85 -12.81
C GLU A 341 -0.89 -9.85 -13.69
N LYS A 342 -1.36 -9.63 -14.92
CA LYS A 342 -0.75 -8.67 -15.85
C LYS A 342 -0.87 -7.20 -15.38
N ALA A 343 -1.95 -6.83 -14.69
CA ALA A 343 -2.13 -5.48 -14.17
C ALA A 343 -1.16 -5.16 -13.02
N ASN A 344 -0.76 -6.18 -12.26
CA ASN A 344 0.22 -6.07 -11.18
C ASN A 344 1.68 -6.31 -11.63
N ASP A 345 1.89 -6.82 -12.84
CA ASP A 345 3.23 -6.95 -13.44
C ASP A 345 3.58 -5.65 -14.19
N VAL A 346 4.06 -4.67 -13.43
CA VAL A 346 4.29 -3.31 -13.91
C VAL A 346 5.70 -3.09 -14.50
N VAL A 347 6.59 -4.08 -14.42
CA VAL A 347 7.97 -3.93 -14.93
C VAL A 347 7.98 -4.10 -16.44
N LEU A 348 8.16 -2.99 -17.17
CA LEU A 348 8.23 -3.02 -18.63
C LEU A 348 9.53 -3.64 -19.14
N VAL A 349 10.64 -3.27 -18.51
CA VAL A 349 11.98 -3.81 -18.76
C VAL A 349 12.83 -3.59 -17.50
N GLY A 350 13.78 -4.47 -17.23
CA GLY A 350 14.67 -4.34 -16.08
C GLY A 350 15.97 -5.09 -16.25
N GLU A 351 16.99 -4.63 -15.54
CA GLU A 351 18.32 -5.22 -15.48
C GLU A 351 18.74 -5.44 -14.02
N LYS A 352 19.53 -6.48 -13.81
CA LYS A 352 20.14 -6.83 -12.51
C LYS A 352 21.64 -6.82 -12.63
N LEU A 353 22.32 -6.15 -11.71
CA LEU A 353 23.77 -6.07 -11.67
C LEU A 353 24.27 -5.94 -10.24
N ALA A 354 25.53 -6.24 -10.00
CA ALA A 354 26.19 -5.91 -8.74
C ALA A 354 26.77 -4.51 -8.83
N VAL A 355 26.63 -3.71 -7.76
CA VAL A 355 27.18 -2.35 -7.69
C VAL A 355 28.06 -2.20 -6.45
N THR A 356 29.00 -1.26 -6.52
CA THR A 356 29.79 -0.77 -5.39
C THR A 356 29.45 0.70 -5.13
N PRO A 357 29.82 1.25 -3.95
CA PRO A 357 29.63 2.67 -3.70
C PRO A 357 30.31 3.52 -4.76
N GLY A 358 29.58 4.47 -5.33
CA GLY A 358 30.06 5.34 -6.42
C GLY A 358 29.23 5.25 -7.69
N PRO A 359 29.74 5.82 -8.80
CA PRO A 359 29.01 5.89 -10.06
C PRO A 359 28.94 4.51 -10.75
N PHE A 360 27.81 4.21 -11.36
CA PHE A 360 27.60 3.06 -12.24
C PHE A 360 26.69 3.42 -13.41
N THR A 361 26.71 2.61 -14.44
CA THR A 361 25.91 2.82 -15.64
C THR A 361 25.20 1.52 -16.01
N VAL A 362 23.93 1.64 -16.39
CA VAL A 362 23.12 0.52 -16.90
C VAL A 362 22.42 0.93 -18.18
N SER A 363 22.18 -0.04 -19.06
CA SER A 363 21.46 0.19 -20.31
C SER A 363 20.18 -0.64 -20.34
N LEU A 364 19.04 0.03 -20.51
CA LEU A 364 17.74 -0.60 -20.75
C LEU A 364 17.32 -0.38 -22.21
N SER A 365 16.60 -1.32 -22.79
CA SER A 365 15.98 -1.14 -24.10
C SER A 365 14.55 -0.64 -23.92
N ALA A 366 14.22 0.52 -24.49
CA ALA A 366 12.85 1.05 -24.42
C ALA A 366 11.89 0.11 -25.13
N PRO A 367 10.83 -0.38 -24.44
CA PRO A 367 9.90 -1.36 -25.01
C PRO A 367 9.09 -0.73 -26.15
N GLU A 368 8.87 -1.49 -27.23
CA GLU A 368 8.12 -1.02 -28.42
C GLU A 368 6.64 -0.71 -28.11
N ALA A 369 6.08 -1.39 -27.13
CA ALA A 369 4.66 -1.29 -26.77
C ALA A 369 4.32 -0.10 -25.86
N PHE A 370 5.33 0.61 -25.30
CA PHE A 370 5.11 1.69 -24.34
C PHE A 370 5.55 3.03 -24.90
N VAL A 371 4.67 4.03 -24.82
CA VAL A 371 4.92 5.43 -25.22
C VAL A 371 4.34 6.35 -24.14
N GLY A 372 5.07 7.40 -23.81
CA GLY A 372 4.70 8.40 -22.82
C GLY A 372 5.61 8.45 -21.62
N THR A 373 5.13 9.05 -20.55
CA THR A 373 5.87 9.15 -19.28
C THR A 373 6.07 7.81 -18.65
N GLY A 374 7.30 7.49 -18.26
CA GLY A 374 7.68 6.34 -17.45
C GLY A 374 8.54 6.78 -16.26
N HIS A 375 8.85 5.85 -15.38
CA HIS A 375 9.80 6.05 -14.28
C HIS A 375 10.88 5.00 -14.32
N ILE A 376 12.13 5.45 -14.28
CA ILE A 376 13.25 4.59 -13.92
C ILE A 376 13.24 4.48 -12.41
N ARG A 377 13.24 3.25 -11.89
CA ARG A 377 13.41 3.00 -10.46
C ARG A 377 14.59 2.09 -10.20
N VAL A 378 15.33 2.41 -9.16
CA VAL A 378 16.52 1.67 -8.74
C VAL A 378 16.32 1.17 -7.32
N TYR A 379 16.68 -0.08 -7.09
CA TYR A 379 16.73 -0.71 -5.78
C TYR A 379 18.07 -1.40 -5.59
N VAL A 380 18.77 -1.06 -4.51
CA VAL A 380 20.04 -1.70 -4.14
C VAL A 380 19.84 -2.44 -2.82
N GLU A 381 19.98 -3.76 -2.87
CA GLU A 381 19.94 -4.65 -1.73
C GLU A 381 21.38 -4.85 -1.24
N GLY A 382 21.72 -4.17 -0.15
CA GLY A 382 23.02 -4.29 0.48
C GLY A 382 23.02 -5.31 1.62
N ARG A 383 24.17 -5.47 2.27
CA ARG A 383 24.35 -6.40 3.38
C ARG A 383 23.70 -5.90 4.69
N ASP A 384 23.81 -4.60 4.96
CA ASP A 384 23.41 -3.99 6.24
C ASP A 384 22.45 -2.81 6.05
N SER A 385 22.06 -2.52 4.80
CA SER A 385 21.16 -1.43 4.43
C SER A 385 20.61 -1.65 3.02
N PHE A 386 19.66 -0.80 2.62
CA PHE A 386 19.15 -0.77 1.25
C PHE A 386 19.09 0.68 0.76
N ALA A 387 19.09 0.84 -0.55
CA ALA A 387 18.97 2.14 -1.17
C ALA A 387 17.95 2.13 -2.30
N VAL A 388 17.26 3.25 -2.48
CA VAL A 388 16.25 3.43 -3.54
C VAL A 388 16.48 4.74 -4.27
N GLY A 389 16.10 4.77 -5.54
CA GLY A 389 16.08 5.99 -6.35
C GLY A 389 15.02 5.89 -7.43
N HIS A 390 14.56 7.02 -7.94
CA HIS A 390 13.69 7.07 -9.10
C HIS A 390 13.89 8.37 -9.87
N GLU A 391 13.62 8.31 -11.18
CA GLU A 391 13.66 9.47 -12.07
C GLU A 391 12.60 9.31 -13.15
N GLU A 392 11.99 10.41 -13.57
CA GLU A 392 11.02 10.42 -14.66
C GLU A 392 11.73 10.36 -16.00
N CYS A 393 11.18 9.65 -16.97
CA CYS A 393 11.64 9.64 -18.35
C CYS A 393 10.48 9.69 -19.33
N GLN A 394 10.74 10.22 -20.52
CA GLN A 394 9.76 10.26 -21.63
C GLN A 394 10.16 9.26 -22.72
N ILE A 395 9.22 8.47 -23.18
CA ILE A 395 9.41 7.51 -24.28
C ILE A 395 8.54 7.96 -25.46
N GLU A 396 9.18 8.26 -26.59
CA GLU A 396 8.55 8.79 -27.79
C GLU A 396 8.63 7.81 -28.95
N ARG A 397 7.64 7.83 -29.83
CA ARG A 397 7.76 7.14 -31.12
C ARG A 397 8.64 7.95 -32.06
N ILE A 398 9.56 7.29 -32.76
CA ILE A 398 10.24 7.90 -33.89
C ILE A 398 9.19 8.15 -34.97
N VAL A 399 8.79 9.40 -35.16
CA VAL A 399 8.08 9.81 -36.36
C VAL A 399 9.16 9.84 -37.45
N LYS A 400 9.21 8.78 -38.28
CA LYS A 400 10.04 8.87 -39.51
C LYS A 400 9.49 10.00 -40.33
N PRO A 401 10.38 10.94 -40.79
CA PRO A 401 9.97 12.05 -41.68
C PRO A 401 9.37 11.56 -42.98
#